data_e5ef612e6e9b0eb53f79edf04df66414
#
_entry.id   e5ef612e6e9b0eb53f79edf04df66414
#
_cell.length_a   1.000
_cell.length_b   1.000
_cell.length_c   1.000
_cell.angle_alpha   90.00
_cell.angle_beta   90.00
_cell.angle_gamma   90.00
#
_symmetry.space_group_name_H-M   'P 1'
#
loop_
_entity.id
_entity.type
_entity.pdbx_description
1 polymer ?
#
loop_
_entity_poly.entity_id
_entity_poly.type
_entity_poly.pdbx_seq_one_letter_code
_entity_poly.pdbx_strand_id
1 'polypeptide(L)'
;MNNRLLISLALAFFASQVQAQTDTLRCGSQLISVGDRAGEVLQKCGEPVARDALGYKRSANRREEVPVEEWTYGPNSGMYQYLRFEGNRLVQITSKRGN
;
A
#
# COMPACT_ATOMS: atom_id res chain seq x y z
N MET A 1 -49.32 -17.87 -6.18
CA MET A 1 -48.87 -17.71 -6.18
C MET A 1 -47.86 -17.39 -6.19
N ASN A 2 -47.44 -17.19 -6.11
CA ASN A 2 -46.64 -16.97 -6.07
C ASN A 2 -45.61 -16.65 -6.33
N ASN A 3 -45.19 -16.45 -6.47
CA ASN A 3 -44.31 -16.15 -6.74
C ASN A 3 -43.43 -15.75 -6.71
N ARG A 4 -43.29 -15.72 -6.59
CA ARG A 4 -42.53 -15.35 -6.58
C ARG A 4 -41.54 -15.01 -6.54
N LEU A 5 -41.00 -14.96 -6.43
CA LEU A 5 -40.08 -14.63 -6.37
C LEU A 5 -39.05 -14.54 -6.76
N LEU A 6 -38.82 -14.48 -7.01
CA LEU A 6 -37.94 -14.45 -7.54
C LEU A 6 -37.07 -13.66 -7.56
N ILE A 7 -36.55 -13.27 -7.05
CA ILE A 7 -35.78 -12.49 -6.89
C ILE A 7 -34.65 -12.72 -7.19
N SER A 8 -34.23 -12.49 -7.95
CA SER A 8 -33.22 -12.57 -8.35
C SER A 8 -32.40 -11.84 -7.84
N LEU A 9 -31.64 -12.08 -7.29
CA LEU A 9 -30.77 -11.53 -6.84
C LEU A 9 -29.80 -11.26 -7.62
N ALA A 10 -29.60 -10.41 -8.09
CA ALA A 10 -28.65 -10.02 -8.80
C ALA A 10 -27.61 -9.69 -8.04
N LEU A 11 -26.69 -10.42 -7.92
CA LEU A 11 -25.69 -10.13 -7.27
C LEU A 11 -24.86 -9.42 -8.07
N ALA A 12 -24.61 -8.28 -7.94
CA ALA A 12 -23.72 -7.56 -8.61
C ALA A 12 -22.44 -7.78 -8.09
N PHE A 13 -21.61 -8.44 -8.74
CA PHE A 13 -20.39 -8.58 -8.32
C PHE A 13 -19.62 -7.53 -8.84
N PHE A 14 -19.11 -6.64 -8.09
CA PHE A 14 -18.28 -5.68 -8.55
C PHE A 14 -16.97 -6.19 -8.46
N ALA A 15 -16.32 -6.46 -9.49
CA ALA A 15 -14.98 -6.87 -9.45
C ALA A 15 -14.21 -5.69 -9.17
N SER A 16 -14.09 -5.28 -8.03
CA SER A 16 -13.30 -4.17 -7.82
C SER A 16 -11.92 -4.57 -7.79
N GLN A 17 -11.05 -3.87 -8.37
CA GLN A 17 -9.71 -4.10 -8.34
C GLN A 17 -9.23 -3.55 -7.14
N VAL A 18 -9.26 -4.17 -6.13
CA VAL A 18 -8.86 -3.68 -4.90
C VAL A 18 -7.42 -3.83 -4.73
N GLN A 19 -6.76 -2.81 -4.36
CA GLN A 19 -5.39 -2.95 -3.96
C GLN A 19 -5.42 -3.49 -2.59
N ALA A 20 -4.74 -4.55 -2.36
CA ALA A 20 -4.66 -5.13 -1.04
C ALA A 20 -3.77 -4.28 -0.17
N GLN A 21 -4.26 -3.86 0.96
CA GLN A 21 -3.47 -3.11 1.91
C GLN A 21 -3.11 -4.01 3.05
N THR A 22 -1.94 -3.84 3.60
CA THR A 22 -1.50 -4.64 4.71
C THR A 22 -0.71 -3.74 5.66
N ASP A 23 -0.52 -4.17 6.88
CA ASP A 23 0.24 -3.41 7.84
C ASP A 23 1.68 -3.87 7.95
N THR A 24 2.02 -4.98 7.34
CA THR A 24 3.38 -5.50 7.41
C THR A 24 3.80 -6.04 6.06
N LEU A 25 5.10 -6.14 5.87
CA LEU A 25 5.65 -6.71 4.65
C LEU A 25 6.92 -7.47 5.02
N ARG A 26 7.04 -8.65 4.50
CA ARG A 26 8.24 -9.43 4.75
C ARG A 26 9.24 -9.21 3.63
N CYS A 27 10.43 -8.83 3.99
CA CYS A 27 11.52 -8.66 3.05
C CYS A 27 12.53 -9.75 3.38
N GLY A 28 12.45 -10.86 2.70
CA GLY A 28 13.31 -11.99 3.02
C GLY A 28 12.93 -12.49 4.39
N SER A 29 13.89 -12.50 5.30
CA SER A 29 13.63 -12.93 6.64
C SER A 29 13.30 -11.78 7.59
N GLN A 30 13.26 -10.55 7.05
CA GLN A 30 13.00 -9.38 7.87
C GLN A 30 11.56 -8.92 7.69
N LEU A 31 11.04 -8.30 8.70
CA LEU A 31 9.66 -7.82 8.64
C LEU A 31 9.65 -6.33 8.89
N ILE A 32 8.93 -5.61 8.06
CA ILE A 32 8.69 -4.18 8.28
C ILE A 32 7.22 -3.97 8.53
N SER A 33 6.90 -2.89 9.20
CA SER A 33 5.53 -2.59 9.60
C SER A 33 5.23 -1.12 9.42
N VAL A 34 3.96 -0.81 9.26
CA VAL A 34 3.52 0.58 9.25
C VAL A 34 3.99 1.22 10.55
N GLY A 35 4.58 2.38 10.45
CA GLY A 35 5.18 3.08 11.58
C GLY A 35 6.69 3.04 11.56
N ASP A 36 7.28 2.15 10.79
CA ASP A 36 8.73 2.06 10.72
C ASP A 36 9.30 3.25 9.99
N ARG A 37 10.53 3.58 10.28
CA ARG A 37 11.20 4.69 9.63
C ARG A 37 11.77 4.24 8.31
N ALA A 38 11.89 5.18 7.40
CA ALA A 38 12.39 4.86 6.06
C ALA A 38 13.77 4.20 6.11
N GLY A 39 14.63 4.68 7.01
CA GLY A 39 15.96 4.08 7.11
C GLY A 39 15.92 2.62 7.53
N GLU A 40 14.97 2.28 8.38
CA GLU A 40 14.82 0.92 8.83
C GLU A 40 14.31 0.04 7.70
N VAL A 41 13.39 0.56 6.90
CA VAL A 41 12.88 -0.16 5.75
C VAL A 41 14.01 -0.40 4.75
N LEU A 42 14.82 0.62 4.52
CA LEU A 42 15.93 0.51 3.60
C LEU A 42 16.92 -0.55 4.06
N GLN A 43 17.18 -0.60 5.34
CA GLN A 43 18.10 -1.57 5.87
C GLN A 43 17.58 -2.98 5.76
N LYS A 44 16.30 -3.18 5.96
CA LYS A 44 15.72 -4.51 5.92
C LYS A 44 15.34 -4.98 4.53
N CYS A 45 14.91 -4.07 3.69
CA CYS A 45 14.42 -4.43 2.37
C CYS A 45 15.35 -4.04 1.22
N GLY A 46 16.37 -3.25 1.49
CA GLY A 46 17.30 -2.83 0.45
C GLY A 46 16.74 -1.69 -0.38
N GLU A 47 17.41 -1.39 -1.47
CA GLU A 47 16.98 -0.29 -2.32
C GLU A 47 15.72 -0.64 -3.08
N PRO A 48 14.77 0.27 -3.12
CA PRO A 48 13.57 0.02 -3.93
C PRO A 48 13.91 0.17 -5.41
N VAL A 49 13.07 -0.35 -6.28
CA VAL A 49 13.30 -0.21 -7.71
C VAL A 49 12.90 1.17 -8.17
N ALA A 50 12.12 1.89 -7.41
CA ALA A 50 11.74 3.26 -7.75
C ALA A 50 11.39 4.03 -6.49
N ARG A 51 11.63 5.32 -6.52
CA ARG A 51 11.24 6.23 -5.46
C ARG A 51 10.60 7.43 -6.11
N ASP A 52 9.40 7.76 -5.70
CA ASP A 52 8.69 8.88 -6.27
C ASP A 52 8.35 9.88 -5.19
N ALA A 53 8.70 11.13 -5.44
CA ALA A 53 8.33 12.19 -4.52
C ALA A 53 6.92 12.62 -4.89
N LEU A 54 6.01 12.53 -3.97
CA LEU A 54 4.63 12.83 -4.24
C LEU A 54 4.21 14.22 -3.77
N GLY A 55 5.13 14.97 -3.20
CA GLY A 55 4.82 16.33 -2.75
C GLY A 55 4.84 16.39 -1.24
N TYR A 56 4.02 17.25 -0.68
CA TYR A 56 4.01 17.49 0.74
C TYR A 56 2.62 17.40 1.30
N LYS A 57 2.54 17.09 2.57
CA LYS A 57 1.28 16.97 3.23
C LYS A 57 1.41 17.67 4.58
N ARG A 58 0.32 18.27 5.07
CA ARG A 58 0.37 18.88 6.35
C ARG A 58 0.38 17.82 7.43
N SER A 59 1.18 18.02 8.44
CA SER A 59 1.26 17.08 9.52
C SER A 59 -0.05 17.09 10.30
N ALA A 60 -0.18 16.16 11.22
CA ALA A 60 -1.41 16.01 11.98
C ALA A 60 -1.75 17.27 12.77
N ASN A 61 -0.75 18.00 13.26
CA ASN A 61 -1.01 19.19 14.01
C ASN A 61 -1.10 20.43 13.12
N ARG A 62 -0.97 20.23 11.80
CA ARG A 62 -1.10 21.31 10.84
C ARG A 62 -0.09 22.42 10.96
N ARG A 63 0.99 22.18 11.65
CA ARG A 63 1.99 23.20 11.81
C ARG A 63 3.12 23.10 10.85
N GLU A 64 3.30 21.96 10.27
CA GLU A 64 4.40 21.80 9.34
C GLU A 64 4.01 20.89 8.23
N GLU A 65 4.71 20.97 7.14
CA GLU A 65 4.47 20.10 6.01
C GLU A 65 5.55 19.04 6.01
N VAL A 66 5.18 17.84 5.71
CA VAL A 66 6.12 16.74 5.65
C VAL A 66 6.15 16.18 4.25
N PRO A 67 7.29 15.72 3.78
CA PRO A 67 7.37 15.17 2.44
C PRO A 67 6.69 13.82 2.36
N VAL A 68 6.11 13.53 1.21
CA VAL A 68 5.46 12.27 0.95
C VAL A 68 6.21 11.60 -0.18
N GLU A 69 6.57 10.33 0.03
CA GLU A 69 7.31 9.56 -0.96
C GLU A 69 6.69 8.21 -1.11
N GLU A 70 6.83 7.64 -2.28
CA GLU A 70 6.39 6.27 -2.48
C GLU A 70 7.57 5.47 -2.99
N TRP A 71 7.85 4.37 -2.34
CA TRP A 71 8.92 3.47 -2.78
C TRP A 71 8.27 2.22 -3.36
N THR A 72 8.81 1.75 -4.45
CA THR A 72 8.30 0.56 -5.12
C THR A 72 9.30 -0.57 -4.99
N TYR A 73 8.83 -1.72 -4.55
CA TYR A 73 9.64 -2.92 -4.49
C TYR A 73 9.01 -3.99 -5.36
N GLY A 74 9.83 -4.80 -5.96
CA GLY A 74 9.35 -5.88 -6.80
C GLY A 74 9.89 -5.74 -8.20
N PRO A 75 9.41 -6.56 -9.12
CA PRO A 75 8.30 -7.49 -8.95
C PRO A 75 8.75 -8.77 -8.26
N ASN A 76 7.83 -9.37 -7.52
CA ASN A 76 8.09 -10.61 -6.87
C ASN A 76 6.90 -11.47 -7.22
N SER A 77 7.08 -12.42 -8.07
CA SER A 77 6.00 -13.26 -8.59
C SER A 77 4.92 -12.39 -9.24
N GLY A 78 5.36 -11.36 -9.94
CA GLY A 78 4.45 -10.47 -10.65
C GLY A 78 3.79 -9.41 -9.79
N MET A 79 4.13 -9.35 -8.51
CA MET A 79 3.54 -8.38 -7.61
C MET A 79 4.51 -7.29 -7.27
N TYR A 80 4.00 -6.08 -7.19
CA TYR A 80 4.78 -4.95 -6.73
C TYR A 80 4.22 -4.51 -5.39
N GLN A 81 5.11 -4.02 -4.55
CA GLN A 81 4.72 -3.48 -3.26
C GLN A 81 4.99 -2.00 -3.27
N TYR A 82 4.01 -1.22 -2.87
CA TYR A 82 4.16 0.23 -2.84
C TYR A 82 4.11 0.69 -1.39
N LEU A 83 5.16 1.32 -0.97
CA LEU A 83 5.29 1.78 0.40
C LEU A 83 5.22 3.29 0.42
N ARG A 84 4.25 3.82 1.11
CA ARG A 84 4.09 5.27 1.18
C ARG A 84 4.65 5.76 2.49
N PHE A 85 5.54 6.74 2.39
CA PHE A 85 6.15 7.35 3.55
C PHE A 85 5.68 8.78 3.68
N GLU A 86 5.37 9.20 4.89
CA GLU A 86 5.01 10.58 5.16
C GLU A 86 5.90 11.02 6.30
N GLY A 87 6.73 12.02 6.06
CA GLY A 87 7.65 12.49 7.07
C GLY A 87 8.61 11.41 7.53
N ASN A 88 9.08 10.61 6.59
CA ASN A 88 10.06 9.57 6.89
C ASN A 88 9.49 8.39 7.68
N ARG A 89 8.17 8.26 7.76
CA ARG A 89 7.55 7.12 8.41
C ARG A 89 6.67 6.39 7.43
N LEU A 90 6.71 5.08 7.48
CA LEU A 90 5.88 4.25 6.62
C LEU A 90 4.44 4.33 7.11
N VAL A 91 3.54 4.76 6.24
CA VAL A 91 2.15 4.92 6.62
C VAL A 91 1.21 3.97 5.90
N GLN A 92 1.65 3.39 4.80
CA GLN A 92 0.77 2.52 4.04
C GLN A 92 1.57 1.57 3.19
N ILE A 93 1.14 0.33 3.12
CA ILE A 93 1.74 -0.68 2.26
C ILE A 93 0.63 -1.23 1.39
N THR A 94 0.79 -1.18 0.08
CA THR A 94 -0.20 -1.76 -0.82
C THR A 94 0.50 -2.69 -1.80
N SER A 95 -0.20 -3.71 -2.23
CA SER A 95 0.31 -4.64 -3.21
C SER A 95 -0.54 -4.57 -4.45
N LYS A 96 0.09 -4.68 -5.59
CA LYS A 96 -0.63 -4.58 -6.83
C LYS A 96 0.08 -5.43 -7.85
N ARG A 97 -0.69 -6.15 -8.64
CA ARG A 97 -0.07 -6.97 -9.66
C ARG A 97 0.38 -6.08 -10.79
N GLY A 98 1.57 -6.30 -11.24
CA GLY A 98 2.11 -5.55 -12.35
C GLY A 98 1.67 -6.19 -13.65
N ASN A 99 1.79 -5.46 -14.71
CA ASN A 99 1.43 -5.99 -16.00
C ASN A 99 2.58 -6.55 -16.72
#